data_053ab419f27c3707f406cd82f9ed155b
#
_entry.id   053ab419f27c3707f406cd82f9ed155b
#
_cell.length_a   1.000
_cell.length_b   1.000
_cell.length_c   1.000
_cell.angle_alpha   90.00
_cell.angle_beta   90.00
_cell.angle_gamma   90.00
#
_symmetry.space_group_name_H-M   'P 1'
#
loop_
_entity.id
_entity.type
_entity.pdbx_description
1 polymer ?
#
loop_
_entity_poly.entity_id
_entity_poly.type
_entity_poly.pdbx_seq_one_letter_code
_entity_poly.pdbx_strand_id
1 'polypeptide(L)'
;MVIFITNKHYFRTICAIALGIWFGMIGDDPFGTTRYTFGFDYLEDGLSVVIVAAGIFAIPEIIEAVRLNYKVYRVEKENLWLQVWQGMVASIKFWRWNMFGGAVGMFHGLLPGYGGGSADWLCYGVASKKTVGDGTPYGEGNIVGVIAPEGVNNAGKAGAIVPTILLGVPGGKWAMIIMGLWMWLGYDVGDRSILENKEFLSAVAIGYFVGVIATGILCLIAIRYLA
;
A
#
# COMPACT_ATOMS: atom_id res chain seq x y z
N MET A 1 -12.12 -11.72 4.92
CA MET A 1 -11.37 -10.66 5.62
C MET A 1 -12.09 -9.32 5.55
N VAL A 2 -12.37 -8.77 4.37
CA VAL A 2 -13.10 -7.50 4.18
C VAL A 2 -14.46 -7.50 4.89
N ILE A 3 -15.18 -8.62 4.88
CA ILE A 3 -16.49 -8.79 5.53
C ILE A 3 -16.41 -8.53 7.04
N PHE A 4 -15.30 -8.85 7.70
CA PHE A 4 -15.12 -8.62 9.14
C PHE A 4 -14.82 -7.16 9.51
N ILE A 5 -14.40 -6.36 8.56
CA ILE A 5 -14.10 -4.93 8.76
C ILE A 5 -15.39 -4.10 8.69
N THR A 6 -16.36 -4.55 7.89
CA THR A 6 -17.60 -3.82 7.62
C THR A 6 -18.68 -4.19 8.65
N ASN A 7 -18.89 -3.34 9.64
CA ASN A 7 -19.69 -3.65 10.84
C ASN A 7 -21.22 -3.68 10.67
N LYS A 8 -21.82 -3.27 9.53
CA LYS A 8 -23.28 -3.11 9.46
C LYS A 8 -23.95 -3.54 8.14
N HIS A 9 -23.22 -3.80 7.05
CA HIS A 9 -23.84 -4.03 5.74
C HIS A 9 -23.22 -5.20 4.97
N TYR A 10 -23.26 -6.39 5.55
CA TYR A 10 -22.68 -7.61 4.94
C TYR A 10 -23.10 -7.83 3.49
N PHE A 11 -24.36 -7.61 3.17
CA PHE A 11 -24.85 -7.79 1.80
C PHE A 11 -24.18 -6.85 0.80
N ARG A 12 -24.06 -5.57 1.13
CA ARG A 12 -23.36 -4.58 0.29
C ARG A 12 -21.90 -4.94 0.11
N THR A 13 -21.26 -5.44 1.15
CA THR A 13 -19.86 -5.88 1.10
C THR A 13 -19.68 -7.09 0.19
N ILE A 14 -20.57 -8.08 0.26
CA ILE A 14 -20.55 -9.25 -0.64
C ILE A 14 -20.76 -8.82 -2.09
N CYS A 15 -21.72 -7.95 -2.36
CA CYS A 15 -21.94 -7.41 -3.71
C CYS A 15 -20.69 -6.66 -4.24
N ALA A 16 -20.05 -5.83 -3.41
CA ALA A 16 -18.84 -5.11 -3.80
C ALA A 16 -17.67 -6.08 -4.10
N ILE A 17 -17.51 -7.13 -3.31
CA ILE A 17 -16.50 -8.18 -3.57
C ILE A 17 -16.80 -8.89 -4.89
N ALA A 18 -18.05 -9.29 -5.14
CA ALA A 18 -18.45 -9.97 -6.37
C ALA A 18 -18.20 -9.07 -7.60
N LEU A 19 -18.52 -7.79 -7.52
CA LEU A 19 -18.23 -6.81 -8.58
C LEU A 19 -16.71 -6.64 -8.80
N GLY A 20 -15.92 -6.58 -7.73
CA GLY A 20 -14.47 -6.49 -7.84
C GLY A 20 -13.86 -7.73 -8.51
N ILE A 21 -14.33 -8.92 -8.17
CA ILE A 21 -13.92 -10.17 -8.82
C ILE A 21 -14.31 -10.14 -10.29
N TRP A 22 -15.53 -9.74 -10.61
CA TRP A 22 -16.00 -9.67 -11.99
C TRP A 22 -15.18 -8.70 -12.83
N PHE A 23 -14.88 -7.50 -12.32
CA PHE A 23 -13.99 -6.55 -12.99
C PHE A 23 -12.58 -7.12 -13.21
N GLY A 24 -12.06 -7.89 -12.25
CA GLY A 24 -10.77 -8.56 -12.38
C GLY A 24 -10.75 -9.74 -13.36
N MET A 25 -11.92 -10.18 -13.84
CA MET A 25 -12.03 -11.26 -14.85
C MET A 25 -12.14 -10.71 -16.28
N ILE A 26 -12.23 -9.40 -16.48
CA ILE A 26 -12.29 -8.78 -17.79
C ILE A 26 -10.89 -8.77 -18.40
N GLY A 27 -10.76 -9.21 -19.66
CA GLY A 27 -9.53 -9.24 -20.41
C GLY A 27 -8.96 -10.65 -20.61
N ASP A 28 -7.71 -10.72 -21.03
CA ASP A 28 -7.02 -11.96 -21.29
C ASP A 28 -6.61 -12.68 -20.00
N ASP A 29 -6.90 -13.97 -19.92
CA ASP A 29 -6.41 -14.80 -18.83
C ASP A 29 -4.95 -15.27 -19.11
N PRO A 30 -4.23 -15.79 -18.11
CA PRO A 30 -2.87 -16.30 -18.28
C PRO A 30 -2.73 -17.42 -19.33
N PHE A 31 -3.85 -17.99 -19.80
CA PHE A 31 -3.90 -19.04 -20.82
C PHE A 31 -4.24 -18.49 -22.21
N GLY A 32 -4.36 -17.18 -22.38
CA GLY A 32 -4.66 -16.51 -23.64
C GLY A 32 -6.13 -16.59 -24.06
N THR A 33 -7.05 -16.80 -23.10
CA THR A 33 -8.48 -16.78 -23.37
C THR A 33 -9.08 -15.44 -23.00
N THR A 34 -9.57 -14.71 -23.98
CA THR A 34 -10.22 -13.40 -23.79
C THR A 34 -11.61 -13.56 -23.16
N ARG A 35 -11.87 -12.84 -22.06
CA ARG A 35 -13.12 -12.93 -21.31
C ARG A 35 -13.76 -11.57 -21.09
N TYR A 36 -15.08 -11.51 -21.26
CA TYR A 36 -15.91 -10.34 -20.92
C TYR A 36 -15.49 -9.03 -21.59
N THR A 37 -14.89 -9.08 -22.78
CA THR A 37 -14.51 -7.87 -23.55
C THR A 37 -15.66 -7.25 -24.34
N PHE A 38 -16.79 -7.98 -24.46
CA PHE A 38 -17.98 -7.51 -25.18
C PHE A 38 -17.71 -7.04 -26.63
N GLY A 39 -16.59 -7.48 -27.22
CA GLY A 39 -16.16 -7.09 -28.57
C GLY A 39 -15.41 -5.75 -28.62
N PHE A 40 -14.92 -5.27 -27.50
CA PHE A 40 -14.10 -4.05 -27.44
C PHE A 40 -12.63 -4.43 -27.23
N ASP A 41 -11.78 -4.14 -28.21
CA ASP A 41 -10.35 -4.47 -28.21
C ASP A 41 -9.60 -3.83 -27.02
N TYR A 42 -10.00 -2.63 -26.58
CA TYR A 42 -9.38 -1.97 -25.42
C TYR A 42 -9.64 -2.66 -24.08
N LEU A 43 -10.55 -3.64 -24.02
CA LEU A 43 -10.79 -4.46 -22.83
C LEU A 43 -9.99 -5.77 -22.83
N GLU A 44 -9.27 -6.10 -23.91
CA GLU A 44 -8.42 -7.30 -23.97
C GLU A 44 -7.30 -7.24 -22.94
N ASP A 45 -6.67 -6.08 -22.75
CA ASP A 45 -5.66 -5.83 -21.72
C ASP A 45 -6.23 -5.78 -20.29
N GLY A 46 -7.54 -5.98 -20.13
CA GLY A 46 -8.25 -5.90 -18.86
C GLY A 46 -8.47 -4.47 -18.36
N LEU A 47 -9.08 -4.37 -17.17
CA LEU A 47 -9.29 -3.07 -16.53
C LEU A 47 -8.10 -2.70 -15.64
N SER A 48 -7.48 -1.56 -15.90
CA SER A 48 -6.42 -1.05 -15.03
C SER A 48 -6.96 -0.78 -13.62
N VAL A 49 -6.39 -1.44 -12.61
CA VAL A 49 -6.76 -1.25 -11.20
C VAL A 49 -6.66 0.21 -10.78
N VAL A 50 -5.71 0.97 -11.34
CA VAL A 50 -5.54 2.40 -11.06
C VAL A 50 -6.73 3.21 -11.58
N ILE A 51 -7.20 2.92 -12.79
CA ILE A 51 -8.34 3.62 -13.40
C ILE A 51 -9.63 3.28 -12.63
N VAL A 52 -9.84 2.00 -12.32
CA VAL A 52 -11.01 1.56 -11.54
C VAL A 52 -11.00 2.19 -10.14
N ALA A 53 -9.86 2.19 -9.45
CA ALA A 53 -9.73 2.83 -8.15
C ALA A 53 -9.97 4.35 -8.23
N ALA A 54 -9.41 5.03 -9.21
CA ALA A 54 -9.68 6.45 -9.43
C ALA A 54 -11.16 6.72 -9.68
N GLY A 55 -11.84 5.87 -10.46
CA GLY A 55 -13.28 5.97 -10.72
C GLY A 55 -14.11 5.78 -9.44
N ILE A 56 -13.79 4.79 -8.63
CA ILE A 56 -14.57 4.45 -7.43
C ILE A 56 -14.32 5.42 -6.27
N PHE A 57 -13.11 5.95 -6.12
CA PHE A 57 -12.74 6.80 -4.99
C PHE A 57 -12.72 8.28 -5.34
N ALA A 58 -12.06 8.68 -6.45
CA ALA A 58 -11.88 10.08 -6.75
C ALA A 58 -13.16 10.75 -7.28
N ILE A 59 -13.94 10.07 -8.13
CA ILE A 59 -15.17 10.67 -8.68
C ILE A 59 -16.21 10.97 -7.60
N PRO A 60 -16.57 10.05 -6.69
CA PRO A 60 -17.49 10.37 -5.58
C PRO A 60 -16.99 11.50 -4.70
N GLU A 61 -15.68 11.53 -4.38
CA GLU A 61 -15.05 12.59 -3.58
C GLU A 61 -15.19 13.96 -4.26
N ILE A 62 -14.93 14.04 -5.56
CA ILE A 62 -15.11 15.27 -6.35
C ILE A 62 -16.57 15.70 -6.36
N ILE A 63 -17.51 14.77 -6.57
CA ILE A 63 -18.94 15.08 -6.56
C ILE A 63 -19.37 15.60 -5.19
N GLU A 64 -18.89 14.99 -4.12
CA GLU A 64 -19.21 15.40 -2.76
C GLU A 64 -18.59 16.76 -2.41
N ALA A 65 -17.35 16.99 -2.81
CA ALA A 65 -16.67 18.27 -2.66
C ALA A 65 -17.43 19.41 -3.36
N VAL A 66 -17.94 19.17 -4.58
CA VAL A 66 -18.74 20.14 -5.34
C VAL A 66 -20.11 20.36 -4.67
N ARG A 67 -20.78 19.28 -4.22
CA ARG A 67 -22.10 19.37 -3.59
C ARG A 67 -22.08 20.10 -2.25
N LEU A 68 -21.05 19.85 -1.45
CA LEU A 68 -20.92 20.42 -0.10
C LEU A 68 -20.19 21.75 -0.09
N ASN A 69 -19.78 22.25 -1.28
CA ASN A 69 -19.05 23.51 -1.42
C ASN A 69 -17.85 23.58 -0.46
N TYR A 70 -17.14 22.43 -0.35
CA TYR A 70 -15.98 22.32 0.53
C TYR A 70 -15.00 23.43 0.19
N LYS A 71 -14.87 24.38 1.08
CA LYS A 71 -13.72 25.29 1.04
C LYS A 71 -12.51 24.40 1.20
N VAL A 72 -11.63 24.39 0.18
CA VAL A 72 -10.32 23.75 0.27
C VAL A 72 -9.74 24.19 1.63
N TYR A 73 -9.55 23.23 2.52
CA TYR A 73 -8.94 23.50 3.81
C TYR A 73 -7.54 24.07 3.49
N ARG A 74 -7.42 25.38 3.57
CA ARG A 74 -6.08 25.94 3.55
C ARG A 74 -5.48 25.46 4.86
N VAL A 75 -4.49 24.57 4.73
CA VAL A 75 -3.62 24.23 5.84
C VAL A 75 -3.15 25.57 6.39
N GLU A 76 -3.66 25.96 7.56
CA GLU A 76 -3.12 27.16 8.22
C GLU A 76 -1.62 26.95 8.29
N LYS A 77 -0.88 27.97 7.86
CA LYS A 77 0.59 27.94 7.84
C LYS A 77 1.17 27.94 9.26
N GLU A 78 0.58 27.17 10.14
CA GLU A 78 1.14 26.87 11.43
C GLU A 78 2.36 25.98 11.22
N ASN A 79 3.39 26.29 11.91
CA ASN A 79 4.74 25.75 11.96
C ASN A 79 4.84 24.28 11.47
N LEU A 80 4.96 24.04 10.17
CA LEU A 80 5.04 22.69 9.55
C LEU A 80 6.07 21.79 10.26
N TRP A 81 7.17 22.38 10.70
CA TRP A 81 8.21 21.68 11.44
C TRP A 81 7.74 21.19 12.82
N LEU A 82 6.88 21.96 13.48
CA LEU A 82 6.28 21.56 14.74
C LEU A 82 5.32 20.38 14.53
N GLN A 83 4.51 20.42 13.47
CA GLN A 83 3.60 19.31 13.13
C GLN A 83 4.37 18.03 12.77
N VAL A 84 5.47 18.14 12.00
CA VAL A 84 6.36 17.00 11.71
C VAL A 84 6.93 16.43 13.00
N TRP A 85 7.44 17.30 13.89
CA TRP A 85 7.99 16.87 15.19
C TRP A 85 6.93 16.17 16.05
N GLN A 86 5.73 16.72 16.12
CA GLN A 86 4.60 16.10 16.83
C GLN A 86 4.22 14.74 16.25
N GLY A 87 4.22 14.60 14.92
CA GLY A 87 3.98 13.33 14.24
C GLY A 87 5.06 12.29 14.57
N MET A 88 6.33 12.68 14.58
CA MET A 88 7.44 11.81 14.97
C MET A 88 7.31 11.33 16.43
N VAL A 89 7.03 12.25 17.35
CA VAL A 89 6.81 11.93 18.77
C VAL A 89 5.60 11.00 18.95
N ALA A 90 4.52 11.25 18.21
CA ALA A 90 3.35 10.40 18.24
C ALA A 90 3.63 8.98 17.70
N SER A 91 4.43 8.86 16.65
CA SER A 91 4.85 7.55 16.12
C SER A 91 5.65 6.75 17.17
N ILE A 92 6.50 7.42 17.96
CA ILE A 92 7.21 6.80 19.08
C ILE A 92 6.25 6.47 20.23
N LYS A 93 5.34 7.38 20.57
CA LYS A 93 4.34 7.15 21.63
C LYS A 93 3.47 5.93 21.35
N PHE A 94 3.05 5.77 20.10
CA PHE A 94 2.21 4.67 19.65
C PHE A 94 3.01 3.55 18.96
N TRP A 95 4.28 3.34 19.33
CA TRP A 95 5.21 2.39 18.72
C TRP A 95 4.64 0.97 18.61
N ARG A 96 3.78 0.54 19.54
CA ARG A 96 3.13 -0.78 19.50
C ARG A 96 2.24 -0.94 18.27
N TRP A 97 1.56 0.11 17.84
CA TRP A 97 0.72 0.09 16.65
C TRP A 97 1.57 0.15 15.38
N ASN A 98 2.66 0.88 15.41
CA ASN A 98 3.64 0.87 14.33
C ASN A 98 4.26 -0.54 14.17
N MET A 99 4.66 -1.18 15.26
CA MET A 99 5.18 -2.57 15.25
C MET A 99 4.12 -3.59 14.81
N PHE A 100 2.88 -3.42 15.23
CA PHE A 100 1.76 -4.26 14.79
C PHE A 100 1.55 -4.13 13.27
N GLY A 101 1.49 -2.90 12.75
CA GLY A 101 1.43 -2.64 11.31
C GLY A 101 2.62 -3.23 10.58
N GLY A 102 3.82 -3.04 11.11
CA GLY A 102 5.06 -3.61 10.57
C GLY A 102 5.03 -5.15 10.49
N ALA A 103 4.60 -5.82 11.54
CA ALA A 103 4.47 -7.28 11.56
C ALA A 103 3.45 -7.79 10.53
N VAL A 104 2.28 -7.15 10.46
CA VAL A 104 1.24 -7.48 9.46
C VAL A 104 1.76 -7.22 8.05
N GLY A 105 2.43 -6.10 7.82
CA GLY A 105 3.00 -5.75 6.52
C GLY A 105 4.08 -6.75 6.08
N MET A 106 5.02 -7.08 6.98
CA MET A 106 6.04 -8.09 6.72
C MET A 106 5.43 -9.42 6.31
N PHE A 107 4.45 -9.91 7.09
CA PHE A 107 3.77 -11.17 6.80
C PHE A 107 3.06 -11.13 5.42
N HIS A 108 2.36 -10.04 5.11
CA HIS A 108 1.71 -9.88 3.81
C HIS A 108 2.71 -9.79 2.65
N GLY A 109 3.83 -9.12 2.87
CA GLY A 109 4.90 -9.03 1.89
C GLY A 109 5.52 -10.37 1.54
N LEU A 110 5.63 -11.29 2.51
CA LEU A 110 6.13 -12.65 2.29
C LEU A 110 5.22 -13.49 1.37
N LEU A 111 3.96 -13.10 1.17
CA LEU A 111 3.05 -13.81 0.28
C LEU A 111 3.29 -13.38 -1.18
N PRO A 112 3.84 -14.26 -2.04
CA PRO A 112 4.17 -13.90 -3.41
C PRO A 112 2.91 -13.55 -4.21
N GLY A 113 3.00 -12.49 -5.02
CA GLY A 113 1.90 -12.04 -5.88
C GLY A 113 0.74 -11.32 -5.21
N TYR A 114 0.76 -11.17 -3.88
CA TYR A 114 -0.39 -10.61 -3.14
C TYR A 114 -0.55 -9.09 -3.24
N GLY A 115 0.48 -8.35 -3.59
CA GLY A 115 0.44 -6.91 -3.86
C GLY A 115 0.12 -5.96 -2.68
N GLY A 116 -0.10 -6.46 -1.48
CA GLY A 116 -0.08 -5.70 -0.22
C GLY A 116 -1.21 -4.71 0.10
N GLY A 117 -2.02 -4.29 -0.87
CA GLY A 117 -2.94 -3.15 -0.70
C GLY A 117 -4.12 -3.36 0.27
N SER A 118 -4.37 -4.59 0.76
CA SER A 118 -5.46 -4.85 1.70
C SER A 118 -5.01 -4.90 3.17
N ALA A 119 -3.71 -5.00 3.41
CA ALA A 119 -3.16 -5.10 4.75
C ALA A 119 -3.28 -3.77 5.53
N ASP A 120 -3.19 -2.65 4.82
CA ASP A 120 -3.37 -1.29 5.38
C ASP A 120 -4.78 -1.16 5.97
N TRP A 121 -5.80 -1.56 5.20
CA TRP A 121 -7.19 -1.55 5.65
C TRP A 121 -7.46 -2.50 6.81
N LEU A 122 -6.77 -3.64 6.85
CA LEU A 122 -6.86 -4.55 7.98
C LEU A 122 -6.36 -3.89 9.26
N CYS A 123 -5.19 -3.27 9.21
CA CYS A 123 -4.61 -2.61 10.38
C CYS A 123 -5.45 -1.42 10.84
N TYR A 124 -5.96 -0.60 9.90
CA TYR A 124 -6.91 0.45 10.21
C TYR A 124 -8.16 -0.10 10.90
N GLY A 125 -8.78 -1.15 10.34
CA GLY A 125 -9.97 -1.76 10.90
C GLY A 125 -9.78 -2.39 12.29
N VAL A 126 -8.62 -2.97 12.56
CA VAL A 126 -8.29 -3.49 13.90
C VAL A 126 -8.08 -2.36 14.89
N ALA A 127 -7.37 -1.30 14.49
CA ALA A 127 -7.13 -0.13 15.34
C ALA A 127 -8.43 0.61 15.69
N SER A 128 -9.29 0.83 14.68
CA SER A 128 -10.58 1.51 14.87
C SER A 128 -11.51 0.75 15.82
N LYS A 129 -11.55 -0.58 15.76
CA LYS A 129 -12.35 -1.40 16.66
C LYS A 129 -11.89 -1.34 18.12
N LYS A 130 -10.62 -1.11 18.35
CA LYS A 130 -10.05 -0.98 19.70
C LYS A 130 -10.13 0.43 20.26
N THR A 131 -10.63 1.39 19.50
CA THR A 131 -10.79 2.80 19.90
C THR A 131 -9.52 3.39 20.52
N VAL A 132 -8.36 3.00 19.98
CA VAL A 132 -7.06 3.46 20.47
C VAL A 132 -6.66 4.74 19.76
N GLY A 133 -6.03 5.65 20.48
CA GLY A 133 -5.49 6.88 19.90
C GLY A 133 -5.42 8.02 20.91
N ASP A 134 -5.58 9.20 20.41
CA ASP A 134 -5.54 10.46 21.17
C ASP A 134 -6.93 10.93 21.65
N GLY A 135 -7.96 10.13 21.44
CA GLY A 135 -9.35 10.44 21.77
C GLY A 135 -10.15 10.98 20.59
N THR A 136 -9.50 11.31 19.47
CA THR A 136 -10.18 11.74 18.25
C THR A 136 -10.88 10.54 17.61
N PRO A 137 -12.13 10.68 17.08
CA PRO A 137 -12.80 9.60 16.37
C PRO A 137 -12.03 9.16 15.12
N TYR A 138 -12.12 7.86 14.77
CA TYR A 138 -11.60 7.35 13.51
C TYR A 138 -12.41 7.91 12.34
N GLY A 139 -11.71 8.40 11.32
CA GLY A 139 -12.29 9.16 10.20
C GLY A 139 -12.27 10.68 10.40
N GLU A 140 -11.97 11.16 11.61
CA GLU A 140 -11.90 12.59 11.94
C GLU A 140 -10.49 13.04 12.35
N GLY A 141 -9.46 12.24 12.05
CA GLY A 141 -8.06 12.59 12.28
C GLY A 141 -7.35 11.84 13.39
N ASN A 142 -7.89 10.70 13.86
CA ASN A 142 -7.20 9.86 14.85
C ASN A 142 -5.82 9.42 14.33
N ILE A 143 -4.79 9.75 15.10
CA ILE A 143 -3.39 9.57 14.69
C ILE A 143 -3.00 8.10 14.52
N VAL A 144 -3.59 7.18 15.31
CA VAL A 144 -3.31 5.74 15.19
C VAL A 144 -3.93 5.17 13.90
N GLY A 145 -4.99 5.80 13.38
CA GLY A 145 -5.56 5.49 12.08
C GLY A 145 -4.60 5.74 10.91
N VAL A 146 -3.53 6.51 11.12
CA VAL A 146 -2.43 6.72 10.17
C VAL A 146 -1.23 5.84 10.52
N ILE A 147 -0.81 5.82 11.78
CA ILE A 147 0.41 5.12 12.23
C ILE A 147 0.37 3.61 11.92
N ALA A 148 -0.76 2.95 12.18
CA ALA A 148 -0.86 1.50 12.00
C ALA A 148 -0.82 1.08 10.52
N PRO A 149 -1.59 1.70 9.58
CA PRO A 149 -1.49 1.40 8.16
C PRO A 149 -0.13 1.76 7.55
N GLU A 150 0.46 2.90 7.93
CA GLU A 150 1.78 3.29 7.41
C GLU A 150 2.89 2.33 7.82
N GLY A 151 2.80 1.74 9.01
CA GLY A 151 3.68 0.65 9.42
C GLY A 151 3.62 -0.56 8.46
N VAL A 152 2.43 -0.88 7.94
CA VAL A 152 2.22 -1.95 6.94
C VAL A 152 2.93 -1.63 5.63
N ASN A 153 2.75 -0.42 5.11
CA ASN A 153 3.20 -0.02 3.79
C ASN A 153 4.71 -0.24 3.60
N ASN A 154 5.51 0.21 4.54
CA ASN A 154 6.96 0.08 4.46
C ASN A 154 7.45 -1.35 4.74
N ALA A 155 6.92 -2.00 5.78
CA ALA A 155 7.30 -3.35 6.13
C ALA A 155 6.84 -4.38 5.08
N GLY A 156 5.71 -4.15 4.41
CA GLY A 156 5.24 -4.97 3.32
C GLY A 156 6.18 -4.98 2.12
N LYS A 157 6.79 -3.84 1.81
CA LYS A 157 7.82 -3.75 0.76
C LYS A 157 9.07 -4.56 1.14
N ALA A 158 9.54 -4.43 2.38
CA ALA A 158 10.67 -5.21 2.87
C ALA A 158 10.36 -6.72 2.84
N GLY A 159 9.15 -7.12 3.27
CA GLY A 159 8.71 -8.52 3.20
C GLY A 159 8.68 -9.07 1.78
N ALA A 160 8.24 -8.28 0.81
CA ALA A 160 8.12 -8.71 -0.59
C ALA A 160 9.47 -8.93 -1.29
N ILE A 161 10.57 -8.37 -0.79
CA ILE A 161 11.92 -8.64 -1.29
C ILE A 161 12.28 -10.13 -1.10
N VAL A 162 11.85 -10.72 0.01
CA VAL A 162 12.21 -12.11 0.34
C VAL A 162 11.73 -13.12 -0.71
N PRO A 163 10.42 -13.23 -1.04
CA PRO A 163 9.97 -14.13 -2.09
C PRO A 163 10.49 -13.72 -3.47
N THR A 164 10.74 -12.45 -3.71
CA THR A 164 11.31 -11.98 -4.97
C THR A 164 12.72 -12.56 -5.17
N ILE A 165 13.58 -12.49 -4.17
CA ILE A 165 14.94 -13.03 -4.25
C ILE A 165 14.95 -14.57 -4.23
N LEU A 166 14.18 -15.18 -3.31
CA LEU A 166 14.22 -16.62 -3.08
C LEU A 166 13.50 -17.44 -4.15
N LEU A 167 12.38 -16.94 -4.63
CA LEU A 167 11.50 -17.69 -5.53
C LEU A 167 11.46 -17.11 -6.94
N GLY A 168 12.03 -15.93 -7.17
CA GLY A 168 11.88 -15.22 -8.44
C GLY A 168 10.43 -14.77 -8.70
N VAL A 169 9.60 -14.70 -7.64
CA VAL A 169 8.20 -14.30 -7.74
C VAL A 169 8.03 -12.93 -7.08
N PRO A 170 7.82 -11.86 -7.87
CA PRO A 170 7.72 -10.51 -7.31
C PRO A 170 6.46 -10.34 -6.47
N GLY A 171 6.62 -9.78 -5.27
CA GLY A 171 5.51 -9.51 -4.34
C GLY A 171 4.63 -8.31 -4.73
N GLY A 172 4.93 -7.61 -5.84
CA GLY A 172 4.16 -6.46 -6.31
C GLY A 172 4.87 -5.74 -7.47
N LYS A 173 4.21 -4.72 -8.03
CA LYS A 173 4.71 -4.00 -9.22
C LYS A 173 6.12 -3.42 -9.02
N TRP A 174 6.42 -2.84 -7.87
CA TRP A 174 7.75 -2.30 -7.56
C TRP A 174 8.81 -3.40 -7.46
N ALA A 175 8.47 -4.56 -6.87
CA ALA A 175 9.37 -5.71 -6.76
C ALA A 175 9.69 -6.30 -8.14
N MET A 176 8.72 -6.26 -9.07
CA MET A 176 8.93 -6.67 -10.46
C MET A 176 9.96 -5.79 -11.17
N ILE A 177 9.88 -4.47 -10.97
CA ILE A 177 10.84 -3.52 -11.57
C ILE A 177 12.25 -3.77 -11.02
N ILE A 178 12.39 -3.92 -9.70
CA ILE A 178 13.68 -4.19 -9.08
C ILE A 178 14.24 -5.57 -9.50
N MET A 179 13.38 -6.58 -9.55
CA MET A 179 13.77 -7.90 -10.03
C MET A 179 14.32 -7.83 -11.47
N GLY A 180 13.62 -7.13 -12.36
CA GLY A 180 14.09 -6.92 -13.73
C GLY A 180 15.45 -6.20 -13.78
N LEU A 181 15.68 -5.21 -12.91
CA LEU A 181 16.97 -4.54 -12.79
C LEU A 181 18.07 -5.51 -12.33
N TRP A 182 17.81 -6.33 -11.31
CA TRP A 182 18.79 -7.33 -10.83
C TRP A 182 19.13 -8.37 -11.91
N MET A 183 18.12 -8.86 -12.64
CA MET A 183 18.34 -9.77 -13.77
C MET A 183 19.15 -9.10 -14.89
N TRP A 184 18.89 -7.83 -15.19
CA TRP A 184 19.67 -7.06 -16.16
C TRP A 184 21.13 -6.86 -15.72
N LEU A 185 21.39 -6.77 -14.41
CA LEU A 185 22.74 -6.73 -13.83
C LEU A 185 23.42 -8.09 -13.78
N GLY A 186 22.77 -9.17 -14.25
CA GLY A 186 23.33 -10.51 -14.33
C GLY A 186 23.13 -11.36 -13.07
N TYR A 187 22.21 -10.98 -12.18
CA TYR A 187 21.87 -11.81 -11.01
C TYR A 187 20.70 -12.74 -11.33
N ASP A 188 20.88 -14.03 -11.08
CA ASP A 188 19.85 -15.06 -11.26
C ASP A 188 18.89 -15.10 -10.08
N VAL A 189 17.91 -14.19 -10.09
CA VAL A 189 16.90 -14.07 -9.04
C VAL A 189 15.97 -15.28 -9.08
N GLY A 190 15.78 -15.93 -7.93
CA GLY A 190 15.01 -17.18 -7.81
C GLY A 190 15.87 -18.44 -7.80
N ASP A 191 17.15 -18.34 -8.13
CA ASP A 191 18.09 -19.45 -7.96
C ASP A 191 18.69 -19.42 -6.55
N ARG A 192 18.96 -20.62 -6.00
CA ARG A 192 19.57 -20.74 -4.65
C ARG A 192 20.97 -20.16 -4.57
N SER A 193 21.70 -20.12 -5.67
CA SER A 193 23.05 -19.55 -5.74
C SER A 193 23.11 -18.08 -5.32
N ILE A 194 22.01 -17.34 -5.51
CA ILE A 194 21.93 -15.93 -5.10
C ILE A 194 22.05 -15.75 -3.58
N LEU A 195 21.64 -16.75 -2.79
CA LEU A 195 21.76 -16.73 -1.33
C LEU A 195 23.20 -16.86 -0.84
N GLU A 196 24.08 -17.46 -1.67
CA GLU A 196 25.50 -17.58 -1.39
C GLU A 196 26.25 -16.31 -1.78
N ASN A 197 25.64 -15.46 -2.61
CA ASN A 197 26.22 -14.20 -3.05
C ASN A 197 26.07 -13.12 -1.96
N LYS A 198 27.02 -13.10 -1.02
CA LYS A 198 27.04 -12.16 0.10
C LYS A 198 27.14 -10.70 -0.34
N GLU A 199 27.81 -10.43 -1.46
CA GLU A 199 27.94 -9.07 -2.00
C GLU A 199 26.60 -8.55 -2.46
N PHE A 200 25.84 -9.36 -3.22
CA PHE A 200 24.50 -9.01 -3.64
C PHE A 200 23.56 -8.77 -2.45
N LEU A 201 23.52 -9.69 -1.50
CA LEU A 201 22.62 -9.57 -0.33
C LEU A 201 22.97 -8.34 0.52
N SER A 202 24.26 -8.07 0.72
CA SER A 202 24.69 -6.89 1.45
C SER A 202 24.38 -5.59 0.70
N ALA A 203 24.55 -5.57 -0.62
CA ALA A 203 24.20 -4.42 -1.46
C ALA A 203 22.70 -4.13 -1.42
N VAL A 204 21.84 -5.16 -1.46
CA VAL A 204 20.39 -5.00 -1.33
C VAL A 204 20.04 -4.45 0.05
N ALA A 205 20.61 -4.99 1.13
CA ALA A 205 20.34 -4.54 2.50
C ALA A 205 20.80 -3.08 2.71
N ILE A 206 22.00 -2.74 2.30
CA ILE A 206 22.55 -1.39 2.41
C ILE A 206 21.75 -0.42 1.52
N GLY A 207 21.45 -0.81 0.29
CA GLY A 207 20.65 0.00 -0.63
C GLY A 207 19.27 0.31 -0.10
N TYR A 208 18.61 -0.68 0.52
CA TYR A 208 17.32 -0.47 1.18
C TYR A 208 17.43 0.50 2.36
N PHE A 209 18.43 0.32 3.22
CA PHE A 209 18.65 1.19 4.38
C PHE A 209 18.96 2.63 3.97
N VAL A 210 19.87 2.81 3.02
CA VAL A 210 20.21 4.15 2.48
C VAL A 210 18.99 4.76 1.78
N GLY A 211 18.24 3.97 1.02
CA GLY A 211 17.03 4.42 0.34
C GLY A 211 15.96 4.92 1.31
N VAL A 212 15.75 4.25 2.44
CA VAL A 212 14.79 4.69 3.48
C VAL A 212 15.22 6.03 4.08
N ILE A 213 16.50 6.19 4.40
CA ILE A 213 17.03 7.46 4.94
C ILE A 213 16.90 8.58 3.90
N ALA A 214 17.32 8.33 2.67
CA ALA A 214 17.24 9.30 1.59
C ALA A 214 15.80 9.74 1.32
N THR A 215 14.87 8.78 1.28
CA THR A 215 13.43 9.07 1.11
C THR A 215 12.91 9.92 2.27
N GLY A 216 13.28 9.60 3.51
CA GLY A 216 12.89 10.37 4.68
C GLY A 216 13.35 11.84 4.59
N ILE A 217 14.61 12.06 4.22
CA ILE A 217 15.17 13.39 4.03
C ILE A 217 14.44 14.13 2.88
N LEU A 218 14.25 13.48 1.75
CA LEU A 218 13.56 14.06 0.61
C LEU A 218 12.11 14.44 0.95
N CYS A 219 11.39 13.58 1.68
CA CYS A 219 10.04 13.90 2.15
C CYS A 219 10.01 15.12 3.08
N LEU A 220 10.98 15.24 4.00
CA LEU A 220 11.08 16.39 4.88
C LEU A 220 11.36 17.71 4.11
N ILE A 221 12.14 17.64 3.05
CA ILE A 221 12.39 18.80 2.18
C ILE A 221 11.14 19.13 1.35
N ALA A 222 10.52 18.09 0.78
CA ALA A 222 9.38 18.24 -0.11
C ALA A 222 8.11 18.74 0.59
N ILE A 223 7.92 18.43 1.87
CA ILE A 223 6.72 18.83 2.63
C ILE A 223 6.50 20.35 2.62
N ARG A 224 7.57 21.12 2.57
CA ARG A 224 7.50 22.59 2.47
C ARG A 224 6.86 23.08 1.17
N TYR A 225 6.96 22.29 0.10
CA TYR A 225 6.47 22.64 -1.23
C TYR A 225 5.13 21.98 -1.54
N LEU A 226 4.79 20.90 -0.81
CA LEU A 226 3.57 20.11 -1.03
C LEU A 226 2.41 20.50 -0.09
N ALA A 227 2.71 21.17 1.04
CA ALA A 227 1.74 21.73 1.98
C ALA A 227 1.49 23.23 1.68
#